data_8a3096f8aaf4defe3ea4a59583ed396f
#
_entry.id   8a3096f8aaf4defe3ea4a59583ed396f
#
_cell.length_a   1.000
_cell.length_b   1.000
_cell.length_c   1.000
_cell.angle_alpha   90.00
_cell.angle_beta   90.00
_cell.angle_gamma   90.00
#
_symmetry.space_group_name_H-M   'P 1'
#
loop_
_entity.id
_entity.type
_entity.pdbx_description
1 polymer ?
#
loop_
_entity_poly.entity_id
_entity_poly.type
_entity_poly.pdbx_seq_one_letter_code
_entity_poly.pdbx_strand_id
1 'polypeptide(L)'
;MRILGLILAGGHSSRMGQDKASLKFGRKTLAENQREILVKHHFPVAISSNTSAKTDIAIPVLPDPAEVKYAGPLAGIYAGLQYASTNNYQFVLTMPVDCPIIPDEFFVKMTSAIDTTTCLRIASTPSGLQPTFALWATKLKSDLFNFLIGSENKSIRSFAFAHNVSIVRFDNVYSEGAFFNVNTPEDYQYLQENFRIKDEKQS
;
A
#
# COMPACT_ATOMS: atom_id res chain seq x y z
N MET A 1 -12.68 -16.05 2.53
CA MET A 1 -11.42 -15.43 2.98
C MET A 1 -11.60 -13.92 2.96
N ARG A 2 -11.23 -13.21 4.05
CA ARG A 2 -11.41 -11.75 4.17
C ARG A 2 -10.04 -11.06 4.07
N ILE A 3 -9.91 -10.12 3.17
CA ILE A 3 -8.68 -9.35 2.94
C ILE A 3 -8.99 -7.88 3.23
N LEU A 4 -8.16 -7.20 4.01
CA LEU A 4 -8.21 -5.76 4.22
C LEU A 4 -7.30 -5.08 3.19
N GLY A 5 -7.79 -4.08 2.48
CA GLY A 5 -6.96 -3.16 1.70
C GLY A 5 -6.38 -2.08 2.62
N LEU A 6 -5.06 -1.94 2.65
CA LEU A 6 -4.35 -0.95 3.46
C LEU A 6 -3.59 0.03 2.59
N ILE A 7 -3.98 1.29 2.63
CA ILE A 7 -3.25 2.39 2.00
C ILE A 7 -2.13 2.83 2.93
N LEU A 8 -0.88 2.78 2.46
CA LEU A 8 0.29 3.26 3.19
C LEU A 8 0.51 4.74 2.86
N ALA A 9 0.08 5.62 3.76
CA ALA A 9 0.22 7.08 3.65
C ALA A 9 1.20 7.66 4.67
N GLY A 10 1.95 6.81 5.36
CA GLY A 10 3.02 7.19 6.28
C GLY A 10 4.34 7.41 5.54
N GLY A 11 5.04 8.47 5.89
CA GLY A 11 6.37 8.80 5.37
C GLY A 11 6.62 10.30 5.49
N HIS A 12 7.85 10.70 5.85
CA HIS A 12 8.22 12.11 5.82
C HIS A 12 8.32 12.56 4.36
N SER A 13 7.29 13.25 3.87
CA SER A 13 7.27 13.91 2.53
C SER A 13 8.23 15.12 2.48
N SER A 14 9.42 14.99 3.09
CA SER A 14 10.37 16.08 3.22
C SER A 14 10.81 16.69 1.87
N ARG A 15 10.73 15.92 0.81
CA ARG A 15 11.10 16.38 -0.56
C ARG A 15 9.98 17.10 -1.28
N MET A 16 8.71 16.83 -0.93
CA MET A 16 7.54 17.43 -1.58
C MET A 16 7.01 18.65 -0.83
N GLY A 17 7.45 18.89 0.43
CA GLY A 17 6.93 19.98 1.28
C GLY A 17 5.45 19.88 1.64
N GLN A 18 4.73 18.87 1.15
CA GLN A 18 3.30 18.65 1.34
C GLN A 18 3.03 17.18 1.63
N ASP A 19 1.91 16.90 2.29
CA ASP A 19 1.42 15.55 2.51
C ASP A 19 1.00 14.92 1.17
N LYS A 20 1.69 13.85 0.75
CA LYS A 20 1.40 13.15 -0.50
C LYS A 20 -0.06 12.68 -0.59
N ALA A 21 -0.65 12.28 0.53
CA ALA A 21 -2.03 11.82 0.56
C ALA A 21 -3.04 12.88 0.09
N SER A 22 -2.71 14.16 0.28
CA SER A 22 -3.54 15.31 -0.11
C SER A 22 -3.29 15.83 -1.52
N LEU A 23 -2.23 15.38 -2.19
CA LEU A 23 -1.95 15.75 -3.58
C LEU A 23 -3.10 15.29 -4.49
N LYS A 24 -3.45 16.11 -5.47
CA LYS A 24 -4.57 15.82 -6.36
C LYS A 24 -4.14 15.11 -7.64
N PHE A 25 -4.90 14.08 -8.01
CA PHE A 25 -4.85 13.45 -9.31
C PHE A 25 -6.24 13.56 -9.95
N GLY A 26 -6.38 14.44 -10.93
CA GLY A 26 -7.68 14.90 -11.42
C GLY A 26 -8.45 15.65 -10.33
N ARG A 27 -9.70 15.26 -10.07
CA ARG A 27 -10.57 15.89 -9.05
C ARG A 27 -10.36 15.35 -7.63
N LYS A 28 -9.66 14.20 -7.48
CA LYS A 28 -9.51 13.44 -6.24
C LYS A 28 -8.11 13.60 -5.68
N THR A 29 -7.97 13.45 -4.38
CA THR A 29 -6.67 13.27 -3.76
C THR A 29 -6.10 11.89 -4.08
N LEU A 30 -4.78 11.70 -3.94
CA LEU A 30 -4.15 10.39 -4.11
C LEU A 30 -4.75 9.35 -3.14
N ALA A 31 -5.08 9.75 -1.91
CA ALA A 31 -5.73 8.87 -0.94
C ALA A 31 -7.14 8.46 -1.37
N GLU A 32 -7.94 9.39 -1.89
CA GLU A 32 -9.28 9.11 -2.44
C GLU A 32 -9.19 8.17 -3.65
N ASN A 33 -8.23 8.40 -4.54
CA ASN A 33 -8.00 7.55 -5.70
C ASN A 33 -7.66 6.11 -5.27
N GLN A 34 -6.74 5.94 -4.33
CA GLN A 34 -6.37 4.61 -3.80
C GLN A 34 -7.56 3.91 -3.14
N ARG A 35 -8.36 4.68 -2.35
CA ARG A 35 -9.58 4.13 -1.75
C ARG A 35 -10.55 3.61 -2.80
N GLU A 36 -10.80 4.37 -3.86
CA GLU A 36 -11.73 3.96 -4.91
C GLU A 36 -11.25 2.74 -5.67
N ILE A 37 -9.97 2.66 -5.97
CA ILE A 37 -9.37 1.47 -6.59
C ILE A 37 -9.64 0.24 -5.72
N LEU A 38 -9.38 0.30 -4.41
CA LEU A 38 -9.65 -0.81 -3.50
C LEU A 38 -11.12 -1.16 -3.41
N VAL A 39 -12.00 -0.16 -3.32
CA VAL A 39 -13.47 -0.36 -3.27
C VAL A 39 -13.98 -0.98 -4.58
N LYS A 40 -13.48 -0.55 -5.74
CA LYS A 40 -13.79 -1.16 -7.05
C LYS A 40 -13.51 -2.66 -7.05
N HIS A 41 -12.44 -3.08 -6.37
CA HIS A 41 -12.06 -4.47 -6.21
C HIS A 41 -12.65 -5.15 -4.97
N HIS A 42 -13.68 -4.54 -4.35
CA HIS A 42 -14.45 -5.08 -3.21
C HIS A 42 -13.65 -5.32 -1.93
N PHE A 43 -12.54 -4.59 -1.73
CA PHE A 43 -11.80 -4.64 -0.47
C PHE A 43 -12.36 -3.64 0.54
N PRO A 44 -12.58 -4.04 1.80
CA PRO A 44 -12.66 -3.13 2.93
C PRO A 44 -11.35 -2.35 3.04
N VAL A 45 -11.41 -1.05 3.34
CA VAL A 45 -10.26 -0.16 3.26
C VAL A 45 -9.93 0.45 4.62
N ALA A 46 -8.63 0.52 4.92
CA ALA A 46 -8.06 1.35 5.97
C ALA A 46 -6.85 2.12 5.44
N ILE A 47 -6.47 3.20 6.11
CA ILE A 47 -5.28 3.99 5.78
C ILE A 47 -4.34 4.07 6.97
N SER A 48 -3.05 3.76 6.75
CA SER A 48 -2.00 3.99 7.74
C SER A 48 -1.46 5.41 7.57
N SER A 49 -1.64 6.24 8.61
CA SER A 49 -1.14 7.62 8.62
C SER A 49 -0.94 8.10 10.05
N ASN A 50 0.16 8.84 10.29
CA ASN A 50 0.46 9.49 11.57
C ASN A 50 -0.05 10.94 11.62
N THR A 51 -0.46 11.47 10.50
CA THR A 51 -1.15 12.75 10.44
C THR A 51 -2.64 12.49 10.52
N SER A 52 -3.36 13.37 11.20
CA SER A 52 -4.80 13.47 11.00
C SER A 52 -4.99 13.95 9.55
N ALA A 53 -4.81 13.02 8.60
CA ALA A 53 -5.08 13.31 7.22
C ALA A 53 -6.50 13.88 7.21
N LYS A 54 -6.64 15.16 6.83
CA LYS A 54 -7.91 15.76 6.48
C LYS A 54 -8.39 15.11 5.18
N THR A 55 -8.53 13.80 5.25
CA THR A 55 -9.21 13.05 4.21
C THR A 55 -10.67 13.05 4.64
N ASP A 56 -11.52 13.69 3.87
CA ASP A 56 -12.98 13.53 3.99
C ASP A 56 -13.44 12.09 3.73
N ILE A 57 -12.49 11.16 3.83
CA ILE A 57 -12.65 9.74 3.55
C ILE A 57 -13.07 9.06 4.86
N ALA A 58 -14.32 8.62 4.93
CA ALA A 58 -14.86 7.84 6.06
C ALA A 58 -14.30 6.40 6.07
N ILE A 59 -13.00 6.25 6.35
CA ILE A 59 -12.32 4.96 6.54
C ILE A 59 -11.48 4.98 7.82
N PRO A 60 -11.20 3.81 8.44
CA PRO A 60 -10.31 3.74 9.59
C PRO A 60 -8.92 4.31 9.29
N VAL A 61 -8.48 5.26 10.11
CA VAL A 61 -7.10 5.81 10.09
C VAL A 61 -6.30 5.12 11.18
N LEU A 62 -5.20 4.50 10.81
CA LEU A 62 -4.35 3.68 11.68
C LEU A 62 -3.02 4.39 11.88
N PRO A 63 -2.78 5.00 13.06
CA PRO A 63 -1.47 5.56 13.39
C PRO A 63 -0.45 4.46 13.68
N ASP A 64 0.83 4.77 13.50
CA ASP A 64 1.90 3.87 13.91
C ASP A 64 1.82 3.65 15.43
N PRO A 65 1.83 2.39 15.91
CA PRO A 65 1.90 2.10 17.34
C PRO A 65 3.18 2.68 17.96
N ALA A 66 3.06 3.16 19.20
CA ALA A 66 4.13 3.89 19.89
C ALA A 66 5.43 3.09 19.96
N GLU A 67 5.33 1.77 20.16
CA GLU A 67 6.43 0.83 20.31
C GLU A 67 7.30 0.68 19.05
N VAL A 68 6.69 0.94 17.87
CA VAL A 68 7.34 0.76 16.56
C VAL A 68 7.36 2.05 15.74
N LYS A 69 7.06 3.18 16.38
CA LYS A 69 7.05 4.49 15.72
C LYS A 69 8.40 4.77 15.04
N TYR A 70 8.34 5.39 13.88
CA TYR A 70 9.49 5.70 13.02
C TYR A 70 10.17 4.50 12.32
N ALA A 71 9.57 3.31 12.32
CA ALA A 71 10.08 2.15 11.57
C ALA A 71 9.70 2.16 10.07
N GLY A 72 9.41 3.34 9.52
CA GLY A 72 9.05 3.50 8.11
C GLY A 72 7.77 2.73 7.74
N PRO A 73 7.64 2.23 6.49
CA PRO A 73 6.42 1.56 6.03
C PRO A 73 6.03 0.33 6.86
N LEU A 74 7.00 -0.33 7.52
CA LEU A 74 6.72 -1.51 8.35
C LEU A 74 5.90 -1.18 9.59
N ALA A 75 6.01 0.02 10.16
CA ALA A 75 5.18 0.45 11.29
C ALA A 75 3.70 0.52 10.86
N GLY A 76 3.44 1.13 9.71
CA GLY A 76 2.09 1.19 9.14
C GLY A 76 1.53 -0.17 8.76
N ILE A 77 2.36 -1.07 8.23
CA ILE A 77 1.97 -2.46 7.94
C ILE A 77 1.60 -3.17 9.23
N TYR A 78 2.39 -3.00 10.29
CA TYR A 78 2.11 -3.59 11.59
C TYR A 78 0.79 -3.08 12.18
N ALA A 79 0.52 -1.77 12.10
CA ALA A 79 -0.77 -1.20 12.49
C ALA A 79 -1.94 -1.85 11.72
N GLY A 80 -1.76 -2.05 10.40
CA GLY A 80 -2.73 -2.76 9.57
C GLY A 80 -2.96 -4.21 9.98
N LEU A 81 -1.88 -4.94 10.30
CA LEU A 81 -1.98 -6.33 10.79
C LEU A 81 -2.66 -6.42 12.16
N GLN A 82 -2.41 -5.46 13.07
CA GLN A 82 -3.13 -5.37 14.34
C GLN A 82 -4.63 -5.17 14.12
N TYR A 83 -5.00 -4.18 13.32
CA TYR A 83 -6.39 -3.90 12.98
C TYR A 83 -7.07 -5.10 12.30
N ALA A 84 -6.38 -5.71 11.33
CA ALA A 84 -6.88 -6.88 10.62
C ALA A 84 -7.12 -8.07 11.55
N SER A 85 -6.19 -8.33 12.46
CA SER A 85 -6.31 -9.40 13.48
C SER A 85 -7.54 -9.20 14.37
N THR A 86 -7.77 -7.98 14.86
CA THR A 86 -8.92 -7.65 15.73
C THR A 86 -10.25 -7.74 14.99
N ASN A 87 -10.27 -7.50 13.67
CA ASN A 87 -11.48 -7.46 12.85
C ASN A 87 -11.69 -8.74 12.00
N ASN A 88 -10.99 -9.83 12.31
CA ASN A 88 -11.11 -11.13 11.65
C ASN A 88 -10.81 -11.11 10.15
N TYR A 89 -9.84 -10.32 9.71
CA TYR A 89 -9.24 -10.42 8.39
C TYR A 89 -8.06 -11.41 8.43
N GLN A 90 -7.97 -12.28 7.42
CA GLN A 90 -6.90 -13.25 7.32
C GLN A 90 -5.65 -12.66 6.63
N PHE A 91 -5.86 -11.62 5.81
CA PHE A 91 -4.79 -10.97 5.05
C PHE A 91 -4.96 -9.46 5.01
N VAL A 92 -3.83 -8.77 4.80
CA VAL A 92 -3.75 -7.33 4.51
C VAL A 92 -3.07 -7.16 3.15
N LEU A 93 -3.75 -6.52 2.20
CA LEU A 93 -3.17 -6.11 0.91
C LEU A 93 -2.72 -4.66 1.02
N THR A 94 -1.42 -4.42 0.96
CA THR A 94 -0.84 -3.08 1.08
C THR A 94 -0.61 -2.43 -0.28
N MET A 95 -0.83 -1.12 -0.35
CA MET A 95 -0.54 -0.27 -1.50
C MET A 95 -0.03 1.09 -1.01
N PRO A 96 1.00 1.68 -1.64
CA PRO A 96 1.46 3.02 -1.28
C PRO A 96 0.49 4.08 -1.83
N VAL A 97 0.31 5.18 -1.09
CA VAL A 97 -0.58 6.29 -1.49
C VAL A 97 -0.07 7.03 -2.73
N ASP A 98 1.24 7.04 -2.94
CA ASP A 98 1.94 7.78 -3.98
C ASP A 98 2.07 7.04 -5.33
N CYS A 99 1.35 5.94 -5.51
CA CYS A 99 1.29 5.21 -6.77
C CYS A 99 -0.16 5.13 -7.28
N PRO A 100 -0.65 6.15 -8.00
CA PRO A 100 -2.07 6.27 -8.33
C PRO A 100 -2.56 5.35 -9.43
N ILE A 101 -1.67 4.73 -10.21
CA ILE A 101 -2.02 3.89 -11.34
C ILE A 101 -1.67 2.44 -11.03
N ILE A 102 -2.70 1.65 -10.75
CA ILE A 102 -2.56 0.23 -10.41
C ILE A 102 -3.41 -0.60 -11.36
N PRO A 103 -2.83 -1.56 -12.07
CA PRO A 103 -3.57 -2.38 -13.02
C PRO A 103 -4.51 -3.35 -12.29
N ASP A 104 -5.69 -3.61 -12.87
CA ASP A 104 -6.66 -4.56 -12.30
C ASP A 104 -6.04 -5.96 -12.09
N GLU A 105 -5.11 -6.35 -12.94
CA GLU A 105 -4.35 -7.60 -12.85
C GLU A 105 -3.58 -7.74 -11.52
N PHE A 106 -3.17 -6.62 -10.89
CA PHE A 106 -2.51 -6.64 -9.59
C PHE A 106 -3.37 -7.35 -8.54
N PHE A 107 -4.64 -6.98 -8.45
CA PHE A 107 -5.56 -7.55 -7.46
C PHE A 107 -5.80 -9.02 -7.71
N VAL A 108 -6.01 -9.40 -8.96
CA VAL A 108 -6.23 -10.81 -9.35
C VAL A 108 -5.02 -11.66 -9.01
N LYS A 109 -3.81 -11.26 -9.44
CA LYS A 109 -2.60 -12.05 -9.20
C LYS A 109 -2.20 -12.12 -7.72
N MET A 110 -2.29 -10.99 -7.00
CA MET A 110 -1.92 -10.96 -5.59
C MET A 110 -2.83 -11.81 -4.72
N THR A 111 -4.09 -11.97 -5.10
CA THR A 111 -5.09 -12.71 -4.31
C THR A 111 -5.46 -14.08 -4.86
N SER A 112 -4.93 -14.49 -6.01
CA SER A 112 -5.14 -15.83 -6.57
C SER A 112 -4.40 -16.91 -5.80
N ALA A 113 -4.96 -18.14 -5.76
CA ALA A 113 -4.32 -19.32 -5.17
C ALA A 113 -3.71 -19.09 -3.77
N ILE A 114 -4.41 -18.35 -2.92
CA ILE A 114 -4.04 -18.16 -1.52
C ILE A 114 -4.56 -19.35 -0.71
N ASP A 115 -3.69 -19.92 0.11
CA ASP A 115 -3.99 -21.01 1.02
C ASP A 115 -3.46 -20.73 2.44
N THR A 116 -3.56 -21.70 3.33
CA THR A 116 -3.12 -21.61 4.73
C THR A 116 -1.58 -21.52 4.86
N THR A 117 -0.84 -21.92 3.84
CA THR A 117 0.63 -21.86 3.81
C THR A 117 1.14 -20.48 3.37
N THR A 118 0.31 -19.71 2.66
CA THR A 118 0.65 -18.37 2.21
C THR A 118 0.95 -17.46 3.41
N CYS A 119 2.16 -16.90 3.44
CA CYS A 119 2.59 -15.98 4.48
C CYS A 119 2.70 -14.55 3.96
N LEU A 120 3.51 -14.37 2.92
CA LEU A 120 3.82 -13.05 2.36
C LEU A 120 3.98 -13.17 0.86
N ARG A 121 3.35 -12.27 0.12
CA ARG A 121 3.57 -12.09 -1.33
C ARG A 121 4.00 -10.66 -1.60
N ILE A 122 4.97 -10.48 -2.48
CA ILE A 122 5.44 -9.16 -2.89
C ILE A 122 5.40 -9.07 -4.42
N ALA A 123 4.89 -7.95 -4.93
CA ALA A 123 4.90 -7.66 -6.35
C ALA A 123 6.33 -7.37 -6.84
N SER A 124 6.63 -7.80 -8.07
CA SER A 124 7.86 -7.49 -8.79
C SER A 124 7.52 -7.03 -10.21
N THR A 125 8.16 -5.96 -10.65
CA THR A 125 8.06 -5.41 -12.00
C THR A 125 9.43 -5.51 -12.70
N PRO A 126 9.57 -5.18 -13.98
CA PRO A 126 10.87 -5.10 -14.63
C PRO A 126 11.87 -4.16 -13.94
N SER A 127 11.37 -3.13 -13.23
CA SER A 127 12.21 -2.23 -12.42
C SER A 127 12.63 -2.81 -11.06
N GLY A 128 12.15 -4.02 -10.70
CA GLY A 128 12.50 -4.73 -9.48
C GLY A 128 11.33 -4.93 -8.51
N LEU A 129 11.69 -5.34 -7.29
CA LEU A 129 10.69 -5.58 -6.24
C LEU A 129 9.97 -4.29 -5.84
N GLN A 130 8.66 -4.41 -5.64
CA GLN A 130 7.75 -3.36 -5.17
C GLN A 130 7.29 -3.68 -3.74
N PRO A 131 8.11 -3.46 -2.70
CA PRO A 131 7.87 -4.01 -1.37
C PRO A 131 6.61 -3.51 -0.68
N THR A 132 6.15 -2.30 -1.04
CA THR A 132 4.90 -1.71 -0.52
C THR A 132 3.64 -2.28 -1.17
N PHE A 133 3.79 -2.96 -2.32
CA PHE A 133 2.74 -3.71 -2.99
C PHE A 133 2.82 -5.18 -2.58
N ALA A 134 2.16 -5.53 -1.48
CA ALA A 134 2.32 -6.84 -0.87
C ALA A 134 1.02 -7.35 -0.23
N LEU A 135 0.89 -8.67 -0.16
CA LEU A 135 -0.17 -9.35 0.59
C LEU A 135 0.45 -10.04 1.81
N TRP A 136 0.01 -9.68 2.98
CA TRP A 136 0.51 -10.11 4.27
C TRP A 136 -0.50 -11.01 4.97
N ALA A 137 -0.12 -12.22 5.35
CA ALA A 137 -0.97 -13.01 6.24
C ALA A 137 -0.98 -12.39 7.65
N THR A 138 -2.16 -12.27 8.26
CA THR A 138 -2.31 -11.67 9.59
C THR A 138 -1.54 -12.43 10.67
N LYS A 139 -1.26 -13.72 10.46
CA LYS A 139 -0.42 -14.54 11.35
C LYS A 139 1.01 -14.01 11.51
N LEU A 140 1.51 -13.19 10.56
CA LEU A 140 2.84 -12.57 10.64
C LEU A 140 2.93 -11.40 11.64
N LYS A 141 1.82 -11.01 12.27
CA LYS A 141 1.77 -9.87 13.19
C LYS A 141 2.83 -9.95 14.30
N SER A 142 2.94 -11.09 14.97
CA SER A 142 3.90 -11.26 16.07
C SER A 142 5.34 -11.29 15.58
N ASP A 143 5.61 -11.93 14.46
CA ASP A 143 6.94 -12.00 13.86
C ASP A 143 7.41 -10.62 13.42
N LEU A 144 6.49 -9.84 12.80
CA LEU A 144 6.79 -8.46 12.40
C LEU A 144 7.06 -7.57 13.60
N PHE A 145 6.31 -7.71 14.68
CA PHE A 145 6.58 -6.97 15.93
C PHE A 145 7.98 -7.26 16.48
N ASN A 146 8.31 -8.54 16.63
CA ASN A 146 9.63 -8.96 17.13
C ASN A 146 10.76 -8.45 16.23
N PHE A 147 10.58 -8.49 14.91
CA PHE A 147 11.53 -7.92 13.96
C PHE A 147 11.69 -6.40 14.15
N LEU A 148 10.59 -5.68 14.34
CA LEU A 148 10.61 -4.21 14.48
C LEU A 148 11.31 -3.74 15.75
N ILE A 149 11.24 -4.49 16.84
CA ILE A 149 11.92 -4.14 18.10
C ILE A 149 13.35 -4.67 18.17
N GLY A 150 13.65 -5.79 17.51
CA GLY A 150 14.94 -6.48 17.60
C GLY A 150 15.92 -6.20 16.47
N SER A 151 15.49 -5.66 15.33
CA SER A 151 16.35 -5.47 14.16
C SER A 151 16.79 -4.01 13.99
N GLU A 152 18.08 -3.83 13.65
CA GLU A 152 18.60 -2.53 13.21
C GLU A 152 18.15 -2.19 11.78
N ASN A 153 18.08 -3.18 10.90
CA ASN A 153 17.64 -3.00 9.52
C ASN A 153 16.12 -3.25 9.37
N LYS A 154 15.33 -2.20 9.55
CA LYS A 154 13.86 -2.24 9.49
C LYS A 154 13.35 -2.06 8.06
N SER A 155 13.79 -2.91 7.12
CA SER A 155 13.29 -2.88 5.75
C SER A 155 12.31 -4.01 5.46
N ILE A 156 11.31 -3.74 4.58
CA ILE A 156 10.37 -4.77 4.13
C ILE A 156 11.11 -5.93 3.48
N ARG A 157 12.17 -5.65 2.71
CA ARG A 157 12.98 -6.69 2.06
C ARG A 157 13.63 -7.61 3.07
N SER A 158 14.28 -7.07 4.10
CA SER A 158 14.95 -7.86 5.13
C SER A 158 13.97 -8.77 5.87
N PHE A 159 12.79 -8.24 6.24
CA PHE A 159 11.74 -9.04 6.84
C PHE A 159 11.25 -10.15 5.90
N ALA A 160 10.95 -9.80 4.65
CA ALA A 160 10.36 -10.70 3.67
C ALA A 160 11.25 -11.92 3.39
N PHE A 161 12.55 -11.71 3.19
CA PHE A 161 13.48 -12.81 2.90
C PHE A 161 13.73 -13.75 4.09
N ALA A 162 13.44 -13.29 5.31
CA ALA A 162 13.46 -14.14 6.50
C ALA A 162 12.15 -14.94 6.69
N HIS A 163 11.07 -14.67 5.91
CA HIS A 163 9.72 -15.18 6.16
C HIS A 163 9.05 -15.78 4.91
N ASN A 164 9.71 -16.67 4.22
CA ASN A 164 9.11 -17.51 3.16
C ASN A 164 8.23 -16.70 2.16
N VAL A 165 8.81 -15.65 1.57
CA VAL A 165 8.13 -14.73 0.66
C VAL A 165 7.92 -15.37 -0.72
N SER A 166 6.73 -15.18 -1.29
CA SER A 166 6.43 -15.48 -2.69
C SER A 166 6.49 -14.21 -3.53
N ILE A 167 7.23 -14.23 -4.64
CA ILE A 167 7.33 -13.11 -5.56
C ILE A 167 6.30 -13.26 -6.67
N VAL A 168 5.40 -12.28 -6.81
CA VAL A 168 4.39 -12.23 -7.87
C VAL A 168 4.88 -11.28 -8.98
N ARG A 169 5.11 -11.82 -10.17
CA ARG A 169 5.71 -11.09 -11.30
C ARG A 169 4.66 -10.37 -12.15
N PHE A 170 4.98 -9.13 -12.50
CA PHE A 170 4.20 -8.23 -13.36
C PHE A 170 5.02 -7.77 -14.57
N ASP A 171 5.77 -8.69 -15.18
CA ASP A 171 6.70 -8.40 -16.28
C ASP A 171 6.00 -7.99 -17.58
N ASN A 172 4.73 -8.39 -17.75
CA ASN A 172 3.90 -8.16 -18.96
C ASN A 172 2.73 -7.20 -18.70
N VAL A 173 2.85 -6.30 -17.74
CA VAL A 173 1.79 -5.30 -17.47
C VAL A 173 1.95 -4.14 -18.42
N TYR A 174 1.08 -4.06 -19.43
CA TYR A 174 1.08 -3.05 -20.49
C TYR A 174 0.32 -1.76 -20.10
N SER A 175 -0.08 -1.61 -18.85
CA SER A 175 -0.70 -0.36 -18.41
C SER A 175 0.37 0.72 -18.29
N GLU A 176 0.30 1.73 -19.14
CA GLU A 176 1.21 2.88 -19.09
C GLU A 176 1.12 3.55 -17.72
N GLY A 177 2.26 3.81 -17.09
CA GLY A 177 2.33 4.37 -15.74
C GLY A 177 2.02 3.39 -14.61
N ALA A 178 1.79 2.09 -14.87
CA ALA A 178 1.58 1.09 -13.82
C ALA A 178 2.75 1.06 -12.84
N PHE A 179 2.43 1.11 -11.55
CA PHE A 179 3.40 1.17 -10.45
C PHE A 179 4.31 2.42 -10.44
N PHE A 180 3.93 3.48 -11.15
CA PHE A 180 4.66 4.74 -11.12
C PHE A 180 4.47 5.45 -9.78
N ASN A 181 5.60 5.72 -9.07
CA ASN A 181 5.61 6.40 -7.78
C ASN A 181 5.88 7.89 -7.93
N VAL A 182 5.06 8.71 -7.31
CA VAL A 182 5.21 10.17 -7.24
C VAL A 182 6.05 10.53 -6.02
N ASN A 183 7.36 10.72 -6.22
CA ASN A 183 8.30 11.01 -5.14
C ASN A 183 8.83 12.45 -5.15
N THR A 184 8.80 13.11 -6.31
CA THR A 184 9.31 14.46 -6.53
C THR A 184 8.25 15.36 -7.16
N PRO A 185 8.40 16.69 -7.13
CA PRO A 185 7.53 17.59 -7.88
C PRO A 185 7.52 17.30 -9.38
N GLU A 186 8.65 16.88 -9.94
CA GLU A 186 8.78 16.50 -11.36
C GLU A 186 7.98 15.24 -11.68
N ASP A 187 8.00 14.22 -10.79
CA ASP A 187 7.15 13.03 -10.92
C ASP A 187 5.66 13.42 -10.90
N TYR A 188 5.30 14.36 -10.03
CA TYR A 188 3.93 14.83 -9.92
C TYR A 188 3.48 15.59 -11.17
N GLN A 189 4.34 16.45 -11.70
CA GLN A 189 4.07 17.14 -12.97
C GLN A 189 3.91 16.13 -14.11
N TYR A 190 4.82 15.16 -14.21
CA TYR A 190 4.75 14.09 -15.21
C TYR A 190 3.46 13.29 -15.11
N LEU A 191 3.01 12.95 -13.88
CA LEU A 191 1.72 12.29 -13.66
C LEU A 191 0.56 13.11 -14.22
N GLN A 192 0.51 14.41 -13.92
CA GLN A 192 -0.55 15.32 -14.35
C GLN A 192 -0.63 15.50 -15.87
N GLU A 193 0.52 15.50 -16.54
CA GLU A 193 0.60 15.73 -17.98
C GLU A 193 0.28 14.48 -18.79
N ASN A 194 0.73 13.30 -18.33
CA ASN A 194 0.68 12.07 -19.11
C ASN A 194 -0.48 11.14 -18.74
N PHE A 195 -1.00 11.23 -17.50
CA PHE A 195 -2.03 10.32 -17.00
C PHE A 195 -3.26 11.09 -16.54
N ARG A 196 -3.98 11.70 -17.48
CA ARG A 196 -5.28 12.31 -17.15
C ARG A 196 -6.27 11.19 -16.81
N ILE A 197 -6.90 11.28 -15.63
CA ILE A 197 -8.12 10.51 -15.39
C ILE A 197 -9.09 10.96 -16.49
N LYS A 198 -9.51 10.02 -17.34
CA LYS A 198 -10.61 10.29 -18.28
C LYS A 198 -11.82 10.58 -17.39
N ASP A 199 -12.11 11.86 -17.20
CA ASP A 199 -13.37 12.26 -16.61
C ASP A 199 -14.45 11.55 -17.41
N GLU A 200 -15.29 10.76 -16.74
CA GLU A 200 -16.47 10.17 -17.36
C GLU A 200 -17.17 11.27 -18.12
N LYS A 201 -17.29 11.06 -19.42
CA LYS A 201 -18.02 11.98 -20.30
C LYS A 201 -19.37 12.22 -19.68
N GLN A 202 -19.69 13.49 -19.48
CA GLN A 202 -21.03 13.99 -19.25
C GLN A 202 -22.05 13.13 -19.97
N SER A 203 -22.93 12.49 -19.22
CA SER A 203 -24.23 12.04 -19.69
C SER A 203 -25.27 12.94 -19.10
#